data_b09683c21b982a239bc8b21e8f6ae6ea
#
_entry.id   b09683c21b982a239bc8b21e8f6ae6ea
#
_cell.length_a   1.000
_cell.length_b   1.000
_cell.length_c   1.000
_cell.angle_alpha   90.00
_cell.angle_beta   90.00
_cell.angle_gamma   90.00
#
_symmetry.space_group_name_H-M   'P 1'
#
loop_
_entity.id
_entity.type
_entity.pdbx_description
1 polymer ?
#
loop_
_entity_poly.entity_id
_entity_poly.type
_entity_poly.pdbx_seq_one_letter_code
_entity_poly.pdbx_strand_id
1 'polypeptide(L)'
;MKIALDVDGVLADVIVSWLNYSNSIRPHISKNQVTDWEFWKKFDINPFDFYSELSYCWKNWESLPPTEQNLSSTTKNLSILGQVDIVTARERSTDSFVKNWLNFHNISYDNYVSVIDGPMKSNLDYDVFIDDSPLNAVKFLENNKKVILYSQPWNMHISNDKLDRITNLSEAIEKIKSY
;
A
#
# COMPACT_ATOMS: atom_id res chain seq x y z
N MET A 1 -5.30 5.50 -19.92
CA MET A 1 -4.55 5.83 -18.70
C MET A 1 -4.11 4.53 -18.03
N LYS A 2 -2.88 4.48 -17.48
CA LYS A 2 -2.36 3.35 -16.73
C LYS A 2 -2.20 3.75 -15.27
N ILE A 3 -2.83 3.03 -14.36
CA ILE A 3 -2.88 3.31 -12.93
C ILE A 3 -2.14 2.19 -12.19
N ALA A 4 -1.13 2.54 -11.40
CA ALA A 4 -0.44 1.64 -10.49
C ALA A 4 -1.08 1.73 -9.10
N LEU A 5 -1.57 0.62 -8.58
CA LEU A 5 -2.24 0.53 -7.28
C LEU A 5 -1.41 -0.35 -6.34
N ASP A 6 -0.96 0.21 -5.22
CA ASP A 6 -0.25 -0.56 -4.19
C ASP A 6 -1.21 -1.42 -3.37
N VAL A 7 -0.65 -2.35 -2.63
CA VAL A 7 -1.39 -3.32 -1.80
C VAL A 7 -1.29 -2.98 -0.32
N ASP A 8 -0.07 -3.00 0.23
CA ASP A 8 0.15 -2.80 1.66
C ASP A 8 -0.16 -1.35 2.04
N GLY A 9 -1.05 -1.15 3.02
CA GLY A 9 -1.44 0.18 3.47
C GLY A 9 -2.39 0.93 2.53
N VAL A 10 -2.67 0.41 1.31
CA VAL A 10 -3.65 0.97 0.37
C VAL A 10 -4.88 0.08 0.26
N LEU A 11 -4.71 -1.20 0.00
CA LEU A 11 -5.79 -2.19 -0.07
C LEU A 11 -5.87 -3.01 1.21
N ALA A 12 -4.74 -3.57 1.66
CA ALA A 12 -4.63 -4.43 2.83
C ALA A 12 -4.03 -3.69 4.02
N ASP A 13 -4.70 -3.71 5.19
CA ASP A 13 -4.17 -3.14 6.44
C ASP A 13 -3.21 -4.13 7.12
N VAL A 14 -2.07 -4.35 6.47
CA VAL A 14 -1.06 -5.30 6.95
C VAL A 14 -0.47 -4.89 8.30
N ILE A 15 -0.46 -3.59 8.61
CA ILE A 15 0.08 -3.09 9.89
C ILE A 15 -0.83 -3.46 11.06
N VAL A 16 -2.14 -3.47 10.88
CA VAL A 16 -3.06 -3.98 11.93
C VAL A 16 -2.80 -5.45 12.19
N SER A 17 -2.63 -6.27 11.16
CA SER A 17 -2.29 -7.69 11.33
C SER A 17 -0.92 -7.87 11.99
N TRP A 18 0.06 -7.07 11.58
CA TRP A 18 1.38 -7.08 12.21
C TRP A 18 1.32 -6.68 13.69
N LEU A 19 0.56 -5.65 14.06
CA LEU A 19 0.37 -5.25 15.46
C LEU A 19 -0.24 -6.39 16.29
N ASN A 20 -1.26 -7.09 15.77
CA ASN A 20 -1.86 -8.23 16.44
C ASN A 20 -0.85 -9.36 16.66
N TYR A 21 -0.04 -9.66 15.66
CA TYR A 21 1.03 -10.66 15.77
C TYR A 21 2.13 -10.20 16.74
N SER A 22 2.68 -9.01 16.54
CA SER A 22 3.74 -8.44 17.35
C SER A 22 3.36 -8.38 18.84
N ASN A 23 2.13 -7.96 19.14
CA ASN A 23 1.62 -7.86 20.51
C ASN A 23 1.38 -9.24 21.18
N SER A 24 1.43 -10.33 20.42
CA SER A 24 1.37 -11.68 20.98
C SER A 24 2.73 -12.20 21.46
N ILE A 25 3.83 -11.59 21.02
CA ILE A 25 5.21 -12.07 21.26
C ILE A 25 6.12 -11.07 21.95
N ARG A 26 5.70 -9.80 22.09
CA ARG A 26 6.48 -8.71 22.69
C ARG A 26 5.59 -7.68 23.40
N PRO A 27 6.16 -6.69 24.13
CA PRO A 27 5.37 -5.64 24.77
C PRO A 27 4.43 -4.92 23.81
N HIS A 28 3.25 -4.55 24.30
CA HIS A 28 2.19 -3.98 23.51
C HIS A 28 2.59 -2.69 22.78
N ILE A 29 2.41 -2.68 21.47
CA ILE A 29 2.55 -1.52 20.59
C ILE A 29 1.14 -1.10 20.17
N SER A 30 0.75 0.13 20.44
CA SER A 30 -0.54 0.66 20.04
C SER A 30 -0.48 1.29 18.64
N LYS A 31 -1.59 1.27 17.91
CA LYS A 31 -1.67 1.81 16.54
C LYS A 31 -1.28 3.29 16.47
N ASN A 32 -1.56 4.09 17.51
CA ASN A 32 -1.19 5.50 17.57
C ASN A 32 0.31 5.77 17.75
N GLN A 33 1.13 4.73 17.98
CA GLN A 33 2.59 4.84 18.02
C GLN A 33 3.22 4.59 16.64
N VAL A 34 2.43 4.17 15.64
CA VAL A 34 2.85 3.97 14.25
C VAL A 34 2.75 5.29 13.50
N THR A 35 3.62 6.25 13.79
CA THR A 35 3.53 7.65 13.33
C THR A 35 4.53 8.02 12.24
N ASP A 36 5.44 7.13 11.87
CA ASP A 36 6.43 7.32 10.81
C ASP A 36 6.75 6.00 10.10
N TRP A 37 7.42 6.10 8.95
CA TRP A 37 7.65 4.96 8.07
C TRP A 37 8.47 3.85 8.71
N GLU A 38 9.46 4.20 9.50
CA GLU A 38 10.35 3.23 10.16
C GLU A 38 10.04 3.09 11.66
N PHE A 39 8.76 3.19 12.03
CA PHE A 39 8.28 3.18 13.42
C PHE A 39 8.79 1.99 14.25
N TRP A 40 9.05 0.84 13.63
CA TRP A 40 9.57 -0.36 14.31
C TRP A 40 10.94 -0.13 14.99
N LYS A 41 11.73 0.82 14.50
CA LYS A 41 13.01 1.21 15.12
C LYS A 41 12.83 1.76 16.54
N LYS A 42 11.70 2.40 16.82
CA LYS A 42 11.38 2.92 18.16
C LYS A 42 11.14 1.82 19.20
N PHE A 43 10.95 0.59 18.74
CA PHE A 43 10.70 -0.60 19.55
C PHE A 43 11.86 -1.59 19.50
N ASP A 44 13.06 -1.15 19.07
CA ASP A 44 14.25 -1.97 18.91
C ASP A 44 14.05 -3.22 18.02
N ILE A 45 13.10 -3.13 17.07
CA ILE A 45 12.86 -4.18 16.08
C ILE A 45 13.76 -3.90 14.88
N ASN A 46 14.58 -4.89 14.50
CA ASN A 46 15.42 -4.73 13.32
C ASN A 46 14.60 -4.91 12.02
N PRO A 47 15.07 -4.37 10.88
CA PRO A 47 14.34 -4.45 9.63
C PRO A 47 14.05 -5.88 9.16
N PHE A 48 14.99 -6.80 9.35
CA PHE A 48 14.84 -8.19 8.93
C PHE A 48 13.67 -8.86 9.66
N ASP A 49 13.59 -8.69 10.98
CA ASP A 49 12.50 -9.26 11.79
C ASP A 49 11.16 -8.62 11.37
N PHE A 50 11.12 -7.30 11.24
CA PHE A 50 9.91 -6.59 10.83
C PHE A 50 9.36 -7.09 9.49
N TYR A 51 10.20 -7.16 8.45
CA TYR A 51 9.75 -7.63 7.12
C TYR A 51 9.44 -9.12 7.09
N SER A 52 10.15 -9.93 7.89
CA SER A 52 9.83 -11.35 8.06
C SER A 52 8.46 -11.56 8.71
N GLU A 53 8.13 -10.75 9.73
CA GLU A 53 6.83 -10.76 10.40
C GLU A 53 5.70 -10.28 9.47
N LEU A 54 5.94 -9.26 8.64
CA LEU A 54 4.98 -8.87 7.61
C LEU A 54 4.74 -10.02 6.61
N SER A 55 5.80 -10.73 6.22
CA SER A 55 5.67 -11.91 5.35
C SER A 55 4.90 -13.05 6.03
N TYR A 56 5.06 -13.23 7.35
CA TYR A 56 4.25 -14.15 8.13
C TYR A 56 2.77 -13.73 8.15
N CYS A 57 2.45 -12.44 8.31
CA CYS A 57 1.08 -11.94 8.23
C CYS A 57 0.46 -12.28 6.88
N TRP A 58 1.21 -12.11 5.78
CA TRP A 58 0.73 -12.46 4.45
C TRP A 58 0.53 -13.97 4.23
N LYS A 59 1.31 -14.83 4.88
CA LYS A 59 1.06 -16.29 4.85
C LYS A 59 -0.29 -16.66 5.50
N ASN A 60 -0.78 -15.81 6.39
CA ASN A 60 -2.09 -15.94 7.04
C ASN A 60 -3.10 -14.93 6.44
N TRP A 61 -3.09 -14.79 5.13
CA TRP A 61 -3.81 -13.77 4.37
C TRP A 61 -5.33 -13.73 4.65
N GLU A 62 -5.96 -14.85 5.01
CA GLU A 62 -7.39 -14.91 5.34
C GLU A 62 -7.77 -14.02 6.54
N SER A 63 -6.81 -13.73 7.42
CA SER A 63 -7.00 -12.86 8.59
C SER A 63 -6.61 -11.40 8.34
N LEU A 64 -6.06 -11.08 7.16
CA LEU A 64 -5.64 -9.74 6.81
C LEU A 64 -6.87 -8.85 6.49
N PRO A 65 -7.15 -7.80 7.29
CA PRO A 65 -8.29 -6.93 6.99
C PRO A 65 -8.01 -6.01 5.80
N PRO A 66 -9.02 -5.62 5.04
CA PRO A 66 -8.92 -4.52 4.08
C PRO A 66 -8.76 -3.19 4.83
N THR A 67 -8.13 -2.20 4.19
CA THR A 67 -8.00 -0.82 4.73
C THR A 67 -9.35 -0.16 4.90
N GLU A 68 -10.29 -0.46 4.02
CA GLU A 68 -11.65 0.08 4.02
C GLU A 68 -12.67 -0.93 3.45
N GLN A 69 -13.93 -0.69 3.73
CA GLN A 69 -15.02 -1.43 3.10
C GLN A 69 -15.17 -0.98 1.63
N ASN A 70 -15.85 -1.74 0.79
CA ASN A 70 -16.17 -1.36 -0.59
C ASN A 70 -15.00 -1.33 -1.60
N LEU A 71 -13.82 -1.86 -1.26
CA LEU A 71 -12.67 -1.94 -2.20
C LEU A 71 -13.05 -2.60 -3.53
N SER A 72 -13.88 -3.67 -3.51
CA SER A 72 -14.34 -4.34 -4.73
C SER A 72 -15.06 -3.39 -5.70
N SER A 73 -16.00 -2.61 -5.20
CA SER A 73 -16.74 -1.64 -6.04
C SER A 73 -15.84 -0.48 -6.48
N THR A 74 -14.97 -0.02 -5.58
CA THR A 74 -14.07 1.10 -5.86
C THR A 74 -13.02 0.73 -6.92
N THR A 75 -12.39 -0.45 -6.82
CA THR A 75 -11.41 -0.89 -7.82
C THR A 75 -12.07 -1.16 -9.18
N LYS A 76 -13.30 -1.67 -9.20
CA LYS A 76 -14.09 -1.77 -10.43
C LYS A 76 -14.37 -0.41 -11.07
N ASN A 77 -14.66 0.61 -10.27
CA ASN A 77 -14.86 1.97 -10.79
C ASN A 77 -13.54 2.61 -11.28
N LEU A 78 -12.40 2.32 -10.64
CA LEU A 78 -11.09 2.72 -11.15
C LEU A 78 -10.79 2.10 -12.52
N SER A 79 -11.14 0.82 -12.73
CA SER A 79 -10.95 0.14 -14.03
C SER A 79 -11.75 0.76 -15.17
N ILE A 80 -12.79 1.56 -14.90
CA ILE A 80 -13.52 2.32 -15.92
C ILE A 80 -12.67 3.50 -16.44
N LEU A 81 -11.74 4.01 -15.63
CA LEU A 81 -10.89 5.16 -15.99
C LEU A 81 -9.66 4.76 -16.81
N GLY A 82 -9.27 3.49 -16.75
CA GLY A 82 -8.12 2.97 -17.48
C GLY A 82 -7.66 1.61 -16.99
N GLN A 83 -6.50 1.17 -17.45
CA GLN A 83 -5.85 -0.03 -16.99
C GLN A 83 -5.40 0.16 -15.54
N VAL A 84 -5.78 -0.75 -14.66
CA VAL A 84 -5.39 -0.77 -13.25
C VAL A 84 -4.51 -1.98 -12.98
N ASP A 85 -3.26 -1.76 -12.68
CA ASP A 85 -2.33 -2.83 -12.32
C ASP A 85 -2.00 -2.77 -10.82
N ILE A 86 -1.97 -3.92 -10.19
CA ILE A 86 -1.38 -4.06 -8.84
C ILE A 86 0.13 -3.95 -8.98
N VAL A 87 0.74 -3.01 -8.26
CA VAL A 87 2.19 -2.78 -8.29
C VAL A 87 2.73 -2.78 -6.86
N THR A 88 3.36 -3.86 -6.46
CA THR A 88 3.83 -4.08 -5.08
C THR A 88 5.33 -4.35 -5.02
N ALA A 89 5.97 -3.98 -3.90
CA ALA A 89 7.38 -4.22 -3.61
C ALA A 89 7.57 -5.30 -2.54
N ARG A 90 6.70 -6.29 -2.52
CA ARG A 90 6.79 -7.39 -1.58
C ARG A 90 7.74 -8.48 -2.05
N GLU A 91 8.19 -9.27 -1.07
CA GLU A 91 8.94 -10.49 -1.35
C GLU A 91 8.11 -11.45 -2.22
N ARG A 92 8.66 -11.89 -3.34
CA ARG A 92 7.97 -12.76 -4.31
C ARG A 92 7.41 -14.05 -3.73
N SER A 93 8.01 -14.54 -2.64
CA SER A 93 7.51 -15.71 -1.90
C SER A 93 6.09 -15.51 -1.37
N THR A 94 5.62 -14.27 -1.25
CA THR A 94 4.27 -13.90 -0.78
C THR A 94 3.27 -13.64 -1.91
N ASP A 95 3.68 -13.61 -3.18
CA ASP A 95 2.83 -13.23 -4.32
C ASP A 95 1.54 -14.07 -4.41
N SER A 96 1.62 -15.38 -4.15
CA SER A 96 0.44 -16.25 -4.19
C SER A 96 -0.59 -15.90 -3.10
N PHE A 97 -0.12 -15.54 -1.91
CA PHE A 97 -0.99 -15.13 -0.80
C PHE A 97 -1.65 -13.79 -1.08
N VAL A 98 -0.90 -12.83 -1.63
CA VAL A 98 -1.44 -11.52 -2.07
C VAL A 98 -2.52 -11.74 -3.12
N LYS A 99 -2.27 -12.54 -4.15
CA LYS A 99 -3.26 -12.84 -5.21
C LYS A 99 -4.51 -13.53 -4.67
N ASN A 100 -4.36 -14.45 -3.71
CA ASN A 100 -5.49 -15.09 -3.05
C ASN A 100 -6.32 -14.06 -2.28
N TRP A 101 -5.67 -13.15 -1.54
CA TRP A 101 -6.34 -12.07 -0.82
C TRP A 101 -7.11 -11.14 -1.77
N LEU A 102 -6.46 -10.71 -2.88
CA LEU A 102 -7.08 -9.87 -3.90
C LEU A 102 -8.34 -10.54 -4.50
N ASN A 103 -8.24 -11.83 -4.81
CA ASN A 103 -9.37 -12.62 -5.31
C ASN A 103 -10.49 -12.76 -4.27
N PHE A 104 -10.16 -13.05 -3.03
CA PHE A 104 -11.13 -13.18 -1.94
C PHE A 104 -11.91 -11.89 -1.71
N HIS A 105 -11.26 -10.74 -1.81
CA HIS A 105 -11.88 -9.42 -1.69
C HIS A 105 -12.48 -8.90 -2.99
N ASN A 106 -12.48 -9.70 -4.08
CA ASN A 106 -12.99 -9.32 -5.40
C ASN A 106 -12.39 -8.00 -5.92
N ILE A 107 -11.08 -7.80 -5.74
CA ILE A 107 -10.38 -6.62 -6.23
C ILE A 107 -10.24 -6.73 -7.76
N SER A 108 -10.70 -5.70 -8.48
CA SER A 108 -10.54 -5.61 -9.93
C SER A 108 -9.18 -5.04 -10.28
N TYR A 109 -8.41 -5.75 -11.11
CA TYR A 109 -7.13 -5.30 -11.67
C TYR A 109 -6.80 -6.06 -12.95
N ASP A 110 -5.93 -5.48 -13.80
CA ASP A 110 -5.54 -6.08 -15.08
C ASP A 110 -4.29 -6.94 -14.94
N ASN A 111 -3.22 -6.41 -14.34
CA ASN A 111 -1.96 -7.13 -14.16
C ASN A 111 -1.45 -7.04 -12.71
N TYR A 112 -0.60 -8.01 -12.35
CA TYR A 112 0.10 -8.03 -11.07
C TYR A 112 1.61 -7.90 -11.33
N VAL A 113 2.20 -6.81 -10.84
CA VAL A 113 3.61 -6.46 -11.02
C VAL A 113 4.30 -6.43 -9.66
N SER A 114 5.30 -7.29 -9.48
CA SER A 114 6.16 -7.32 -8.30
C SER A 114 7.52 -6.71 -8.64
N VAL A 115 7.96 -5.71 -7.86
CA VAL A 115 9.28 -5.09 -7.96
C VAL A 115 10.14 -5.47 -6.76
N ILE A 116 11.47 -5.27 -6.87
CA ILE A 116 12.42 -5.67 -5.81
C ILE A 116 12.31 -4.74 -4.61
N ASP A 117 12.11 -3.44 -4.83
CA ASP A 117 11.91 -2.45 -3.77
C ASP A 117 10.92 -1.36 -4.20
N GLY A 118 10.39 -0.62 -3.21
CA GLY A 118 9.37 0.41 -3.43
C GLY A 118 9.79 1.52 -4.39
N PRO A 119 10.96 2.16 -4.20
CA PRO A 119 11.45 3.23 -5.08
C PRO A 119 11.57 2.84 -6.55
N MET A 120 11.83 1.56 -6.87
CA MET A 120 11.88 1.06 -8.24
C MET A 120 10.54 1.15 -8.98
N LYS A 121 9.41 1.24 -8.26
CA LYS A 121 8.09 1.48 -8.88
C LYS A 121 8.11 2.73 -9.77
N SER A 122 8.88 3.76 -9.40
CA SER A 122 8.97 5.02 -10.15
C SER A 122 9.55 4.90 -11.55
N ASN A 123 10.24 3.79 -11.86
CA ASN A 123 10.80 3.50 -13.18
C ASN A 123 9.77 2.84 -14.12
N LEU A 124 8.60 2.47 -13.60
CA LEU A 124 7.56 1.84 -14.39
C LEU A 124 6.77 2.88 -15.18
N ASP A 125 6.22 2.45 -16.32
CA ASP A 125 5.45 3.29 -17.24
C ASP A 125 3.98 3.32 -16.83
N TYR A 126 3.67 4.08 -15.75
CA TYR A 126 2.33 4.40 -15.31
C TYR A 126 2.11 5.91 -15.30
N ASP A 127 0.86 6.31 -15.57
CA ASP A 127 0.45 7.71 -15.56
C ASP A 127 0.22 8.22 -14.12
N VAL A 128 -0.32 7.34 -13.25
CA VAL A 128 -0.67 7.65 -11.86
C VAL A 128 -0.28 6.49 -10.96
N PHE A 129 0.30 6.82 -9.80
CA PHE A 129 0.60 5.88 -8.72
C PHE A 129 -0.30 6.18 -7.51
N ILE A 130 -0.96 5.17 -6.95
CA ILE A 130 -1.68 5.24 -5.68
C ILE A 130 -0.89 4.38 -4.69
N ASP A 131 -0.29 5.02 -3.69
CA ASP A 131 0.68 4.38 -2.79
C ASP A 131 0.61 5.05 -1.40
N ASP A 132 0.97 4.37 -0.32
CA ASP A 132 0.98 4.92 1.04
C ASP A 132 2.39 5.25 1.54
N SER A 133 3.41 4.78 0.84
CA SER A 133 4.80 4.96 1.24
C SER A 133 5.29 6.39 1.02
N PRO A 134 5.76 7.09 2.08
CA PRO A 134 6.38 8.40 1.94
C PRO A 134 7.66 8.36 1.08
N LEU A 135 8.40 7.26 1.11
CA LEU A 135 9.62 7.09 0.33
C LEU A 135 9.30 6.96 -1.17
N ASN A 136 8.27 6.18 -1.49
CA ASN A 136 7.81 6.02 -2.88
C ASN A 136 7.25 7.34 -3.40
N ALA A 137 6.44 8.05 -2.61
CA ALA A 137 5.87 9.34 -3.00
C ALA A 137 6.94 10.36 -3.39
N VAL A 138 8.00 10.49 -2.57
CA VAL A 138 9.15 11.34 -2.91
C VAL A 138 9.78 10.92 -4.23
N LYS A 139 9.99 9.62 -4.42
CA LYS A 139 10.64 9.10 -5.63
C LYS A 139 9.78 9.28 -6.89
N PHE A 140 8.46 9.13 -6.78
CA PHE A 140 7.54 9.42 -7.88
C PHE A 140 7.63 10.90 -8.29
N LEU A 141 7.63 11.82 -7.32
CA LEU A 141 7.74 13.26 -7.59
C LEU A 141 9.09 13.64 -8.23
N GLU A 142 10.20 13.06 -7.76
CA GLU A 142 11.53 13.25 -8.37
C GLU A 142 11.56 12.82 -9.83
N ASN A 143 10.83 11.77 -10.19
CA ASN A 143 10.73 11.25 -11.56
C ASN A 143 9.57 11.89 -12.36
N ASN A 144 9.00 13.01 -11.87
CA ASN A 144 7.89 13.73 -12.49
C ASN A 144 6.65 12.85 -12.76
N LYS A 145 6.41 11.86 -11.89
CA LYS A 145 5.22 11.02 -11.95
C LYS A 145 4.10 11.62 -11.12
N LYS A 146 2.85 11.40 -11.52
CA LYS A 146 1.70 11.74 -10.69
C LYS A 146 1.54 10.71 -9.58
N VAL A 147 1.35 11.18 -8.35
CA VAL A 147 1.15 10.35 -7.18
C VAL A 147 -0.05 10.82 -6.37
N ILE A 148 -0.87 9.87 -5.99
CA ILE A 148 -1.96 10.03 -5.04
C ILE A 148 -1.56 9.26 -3.78
N LEU A 149 -1.24 10.00 -2.71
CA LEU A 149 -0.80 9.41 -1.44
C LEU A 149 -2.02 8.99 -0.62
N TYR A 150 -2.16 7.70 -0.36
CA TYR A 150 -3.18 7.18 0.55
C TYR A 150 -2.77 7.49 1.99
N SER A 151 -3.62 8.22 2.73
CA SER A 151 -3.31 8.72 4.07
C SER A 151 -3.22 7.59 5.07
N GLN A 152 -2.06 7.49 5.69
CA GLN A 152 -1.78 6.57 6.78
C GLN A 152 -1.03 7.32 7.89
N PRO A 153 -1.09 6.89 9.15
CA PRO A 153 -0.43 7.61 10.25
C PRO A 153 1.06 7.86 10.00
N TRP A 154 1.74 6.96 9.32
CA TRP A 154 3.20 7.06 9.03
C TRP A 154 3.57 8.02 7.90
N ASN A 155 2.61 8.58 7.19
CA ASN A 155 2.87 9.50 6.08
C ASN A 155 2.23 10.89 6.24
N MET A 156 1.57 11.16 7.37
CA MET A 156 0.85 12.42 7.61
C MET A 156 1.74 13.67 7.58
N HIS A 157 3.03 13.50 7.88
CA HIS A 157 4.01 14.60 7.87
C HIS A 157 4.47 15.01 6.46
N ILE A 158 4.16 14.22 5.42
CA ILE A 158 4.53 14.53 4.04
C ILE A 158 3.57 15.58 3.48
N SER A 159 4.14 16.68 3.03
CA SER A 159 3.42 17.77 2.33
C SER A 159 4.22 18.21 1.11
N ASN A 160 3.54 18.31 -0.04
CA ASN A 160 4.11 18.82 -1.28
C ASN A 160 2.95 19.28 -2.18
N ASP A 161 3.08 20.42 -2.83
CA ASP A 161 2.03 21.03 -3.68
C ASP A 161 1.69 20.17 -4.91
N LYS A 162 2.59 19.27 -5.30
CA LYS A 162 2.39 18.34 -6.43
C LYS A 162 1.84 16.97 -5.99
N LEU A 163 1.57 16.80 -4.70
CA LEU A 163 1.11 15.56 -4.12
C LEU A 163 -0.38 15.63 -3.86
N ASP A 164 -1.16 14.83 -4.56
CA ASP A 164 -2.54 14.59 -4.18
C ASP A 164 -2.61 13.62 -2.99
N ARG A 165 -3.51 13.90 -2.05
CA ARG A 165 -3.73 13.07 -0.87
C ARG A 165 -5.20 12.65 -0.80
N ILE A 166 -5.41 11.40 -0.39
CA ILE A 166 -6.73 10.81 -0.18
C ILE A 166 -6.81 10.12 1.18
N THR A 167 -7.99 9.96 1.71
CA THR A 167 -8.28 9.23 2.96
C THR A 167 -9.02 7.91 2.72
N ASN A 168 -9.59 7.76 1.54
CA ASN A 168 -10.21 6.53 1.04
C ASN A 168 -9.99 6.42 -0.47
N LEU A 169 -10.04 5.20 -0.99
CA LEU A 169 -9.72 4.94 -2.38
C LEU A 169 -10.73 5.54 -3.38
N SER A 170 -11.98 5.78 -2.96
CA SER A 170 -12.98 6.41 -3.83
C SER A 170 -12.63 7.85 -4.21
N GLU A 171 -11.91 8.58 -3.35
CA GLU A 171 -11.43 9.93 -3.65
C GLU A 171 -10.42 9.94 -4.80
N ALA A 172 -9.68 8.84 -5.02
CA ALA A 172 -8.74 8.73 -6.14
C ALA A 172 -9.45 8.84 -7.50
N ILE A 173 -10.70 8.38 -7.60
CA ILE A 173 -11.50 8.45 -8.82
C ILE A 173 -11.69 9.91 -9.25
N GLU A 174 -12.06 10.79 -8.31
CA GLU A 174 -12.27 12.19 -8.59
C GLU A 174 -10.95 12.93 -8.91
N LYS A 175 -9.87 12.58 -8.20
CA LYS A 175 -8.54 13.11 -8.50
C LYS A 175 -8.09 12.74 -9.92
N ILE A 176 -8.23 11.48 -10.30
CA ILE A 176 -7.82 10.97 -11.61
C ILE A 176 -8.63 11.62 -12.74
N LYS A 177 -9.93 11.86 -12.56
CA LYS A 177 -10.76 12.57 -13.54
C LYS A 177 -10.34 14.02 -13.77
N SER A 178 -9.64 14.61 -12.81
CA SER A 178 -9.16 16.00 -12.92
C SER A 178 -7.81 16.14 -13.63
N TYR A 179 -7.14 15.04 -13.96
CA TYR A 179 -5.85 15.01 -14.66
C TYR A 179 -6.02 15.07 -16.18
#